data_eb8b9bf7d0873452f6aab744d279677b
#
_entry.id   eb8b9bf7d0873452f6aab744d279677b
#
_cell.length_a   1.000
_cell.length_b   1.000
_cell.length_c   1.000
_cell.angle_alpha   90.00
_cell.angle_beta   90.00
_cell.angle_gamma   90.00
#
_symmetry.space_group_name_H-M   'P 1'
#
loop_
_entity.id
_entity.type
_entity.pdbx_description
1 polymer ?
#
loop_
_entity_poly.entity_id
_entity_poly.type
_entity_poly.pdbx_seq_one_letter_code
_entity_poly.pdbx_strand_id
1 'polypeptide(L)'
;MKRLFVVGLGPGGRDGMTLEAKKALEQSEVICGYTAYADLIREDYPEKEYLVSGMTKEVERCHMALLAAQDGKTTAMICSGDAGVYGMAGLVLSLAEKYPETEVVIVAGVTAALSGAARLGAPLMNDFAVISLSDLLTPKDVIEKRLRAAAAGDFSICLYTPSSK
;
A
#
# COMPACT_ATOMS: atom_id res chain seq x y z
N MET A 1 -11.30 -17.33 -11.87
CA MET A 1 -11.65 -16.94 -10.49
C MET A 1 -11.51 -15.43 -10.42
N LYS A 2 -12.54 -14.71 -10.00
CA LYS A 2 -12.48 -13.24 -9.92
C LYS A 2 -11.66 -12.85 -8.70
N ARG A 3 -10.39 -12.48 -8.89
CA ARG A 3 -9.46 -12.23 -7.78
C ARG A 3 -8.71 -10.91 -7.96
N LEU A 4 -8.69 -10.14 -6.88
CA LEU A 4 -7.89 -8.92 -6.76
C LEU A 4 -6.90 -9.08 -5.61
N PHE A 5 -5.61 -9.08 -5.91
CA PHE A 5 -4.55 -8.95 -4.92
C PHE A 5 -4.30 -7.45 -4.66
N VAL A 6 -4.22 -7.05 -3.40
CA VAL A 6 -3.75 -5.71 -3.00
C VAL A 6 -2.35 -5.88 -2.41
N VAL A 7 -1.35 -5.50 -3.19
CA VAL A 7 0.04 -5.92 -2.98
C VAL A 7 0.91 -4.78 -2.47
N GLY A 8 1.54 -4.97 -1.33
CA GLY A 8 2.61 -4.10 -0.85
C GLY A 8 3.93 -4.45 -1.53
N LEU A 9 4.48 -3.50 -2.31
CA LEU A 9 5.75 -3.68 -3.02
C LEU A 9 7.00 -3.62 -2.13
N GLY A 10 6.84 -3.27 -0.86
CA GLY A 10 7.97 -3.02 0.03
C GLY A 10 8.68 -1.68 -0.25
N PRO A 11 9.94 -1.55 0.18
CA PRO A 11 10.68 -0.29 0.16
C PRO A 11 11.24 0.11 -1.20
N GLY A 12 10.99 -0.68 -2.23
CA GLY A 12 11.52 -0.51 -3.56
C GLY A 12 12.53 -1.61 -3.94
N GLY A 13 12.59 -1.87 -5.25
CA GLY A 13 13.41 -2.93 -5.82
C GLY A 13 12.89 -4.34 -5.56
N ARG A 14 13.27 -5.27 -6.44
CA ARG A 14 12.80 -6.65 -6.40
C ARG A 14 13.19 -7.39 -5.12
N ASP A 15 14.36 -7.09 -4.56
CA ASP A 15 14.88 -7.75 -3.35
C ASP A 15 14.13 -7.33 -2.08
N GLY A 16 13.49 -6.16 -2.10
CA GLY A 16 12.67 -5.66 -0.99
C GLY A 16 11.25 -6.22 -0.94
N MET A 17 10.81 -6.93 -1.98
CA MET A 17 9.48 -7.55 -2.03
C MET A 17 9.43 -8.84 -1.22
N THR A 18 8.29 -9.09 -0.58
CA THR A 18 8.02 -10.42 -0.01
C THR A 18 7.87 -11.45 -1.11
N LEU A 19 8.12 -12.72 -0.77
CA LEU A 19 7.91 -13.82 -1.73
C LEU A 19 6.44 -13.94 -2.16
N GLU A 20 5.53 -13.61 -1.24
CA GLU A 20 4.10 -13.58 -1.50
C GLU A 20 3.72 -12.48 -2.49
N ALA A 21 4.29 -11.26 -2.33
CA ALA A 21 4.11 -10.17 -3.28
C ALA A 21 4.57 -10.54 -4.69
N LYS A 22 5.75 -11.16 -4.82
CA LYS A 22 6.26 -11.64 -6.12
C LYS A 22 5.31 -12.63 -6.77
N LYS A 23 4.85 -13.63 -6.01
CA LYS A 23 3.90 -14.66 -6.51
C LYS A 23 2.56 -14.04 -6.93
N ALA A 24 2.04 -13.08 -6.17
CA ALA A 24 0.81 -12.38 -6.52
C ALA A 24 0.95 -11.60 -7.84
N LEU A 25 2.07 -10.91 -8.05
CA LEU A 25 2.35 -10.21 -9.29
C LEU A 25 2.52 -11.18 -10.48
N GLU A 26 3.25 -12.27 -10.28
CA GLU A 26 3.44 -13.31 -11.31
C GLU A 26 2.11 -13.94 -11.77
N GLN A 27 1.19 -14.20 -10.84
CA GLN A 27 -0.12 -14.78 -11.10
C GLN A 27 -1.10 -13.79 -11.75
N SER A 28 -0.84 -12.49 -11.64
CA SER A 28 -1.74 -11.47 -12.14
C SER A 28 -1.56 -11.25 -13.64
N GLU A 29 -2.66 -11.03 -14.35
CA GLU A 29 -2.70 -10.65 -15.77
C GLU A 29 -2.64 -9.12 -15.89
N VAL A 30 -3.24 -8.43 -14.91
CA VAL A 30 -3.35 -6.96 -14.87
C VAL A 30 -2.67 -6.44 -13.61
N ILE A 31 -1.87 -5.39 -13.77
CA ILE A 31 -1.28 -4.63 -12.67
C ILE A 31 -1.90 -3.23 -12.67
N CYS A 32 -2.60 -2.90 -11.59
CA CYS A 32 -3.23 -1.60 -11.39
C CYS A 32 -2.49 -0.81 -10.32
N GLY A 33 -2.20 0.47 -10.56
CA GLY A 33 -1.49 1.26 -9.55
C GLY A 33 -1.29 2.73 -9.90
N TYR A 34 -0.61 3.43 -8.98
CA TYR A 34 -0.08 4.76 -9.27
C TYR A 34 1.07 4.64 -10.27
N THR A 35 1.10 5.53 -11.27
CA THR A 35 2.06 5.48 -12.39
C THR A 35 3.49 5.28 -11.91
N ALA A 36 3.96 6.08 -10.94
CA ALA A 36 5.32 5.99 -10.45
C ALA A 36 5.64 4.63 -9.77
N TYR A 37 4.66 3.95 -9.18
CA TYR A 37 4.88 2.63 -8.59
C TYR A 37 4.88 1.53 -9.67
N ALA A 38 4.05 1.67 -10.70
CA ALA A 38 4.06 0.76 -11.84
C ALA A 38 5.40 0.81 -12.58
N ASP A 39 5.97 2.00 -12.74
CA ASP A 39 7.25 2.18 -13.43
C ASP A 39 8.42 1.50 -12.69
N LEU A 40 8.34 1.35 -11.35
CA LEU A 40 9.36 0.64 -10.56
C LEU A 40 9.45 -0.86 -10.86
N ILE A 41 8.37 -1.46 -11.37
CA ILE A 41 8.30 -2.91 -11.59
C ILE A 41 8.05 -3.30 -13.05
N ARG A 42 7.87 -2.33 -13.94
CA ARG A 42 7.53 -2.58 -15.35
C ARG A 42 8.58 -3.41 -16.07
N GLU A 43 9.84 -3.22 -15.75
CA GLU A 43 10.95 -4.00 -16.34
C GLU A 43 10.95 -5.45 -15.87
N ASP A 44 10.48 -5.71 -14.64
CA ASP A 44 10.39 -7.07 -14.08
C ASP A 44 9.15 -7.84 -14.60
N TYR A 45 8.11 -7.14 -15.04
CA TYR A 45 6.84 -7.72 -15.50
C TYR A 45 6.36 -7.06 -16.81
N PRO A 46 7.17 -7.12 -17.88
CA PRO A 46 6.89 -6.38 -19.14
C PRO A 46 5.68 -6.94 -19.90
N GLU A 47 5.30 -8.18 -19.66
CA GLU A 47 4.20 -8.86 -20.35
C GLU A 47 2.82 -8.56 -19.75
N LYS A 48 2.76 -7.87 -18.60
CA LYS A 48 1.49 -7.58 -17.92
C LYS A 48 0.78 -6.38 -18.53
N GLU A 49 -0.55 -6.42 -18.47
CA GLU A 49 -1.37 -5.24 -18.75
C GLU A 49 -1.30 -4.25 -17.59
N TYR A 50 -1.07 -2.97 -17.86
CA TYR A 50 -0.96 -1.93 -16.83
C TYR A 50 -2.12 -0.95 -16.89
N LEU A 51 -2.92 -0.90 -15.81
CA LEU A 51 -3.94 0.10 -15.58
C LEU A 51 -3.41 1.12 -14.56
N VAL A 52 -2.96 2.26 -15.03
CA VAL A 52 -2.32 3.27 -14.18
C VAL A 52 -3.09 4.57 -14.13
N SER A 53 -3.00 5.26 -13.01
CA SER A 53 -3.57 6.60 -12.84
C SER A 53 -2.62 7.51 -12.07
N GLY A 54 -2.82 8.83 -12.22
CA GLY A 54 -2.05 9.84 -11.50
C GLY A 54 -2.39 9.95 -10.01
N MET A 55 -1.79 10.92 -9.33
CA MET A 55 -2.13 11.30 -7.96
C MET A 55 -3.61 11.74 -7.84
N THR A 56 -4.15 11.64 -6.63
CA THR A 56 -5.54 12.03 -6.29
C THR A 56 -6.63 11.24 -7.02
N LYS A 57 -6.27 10.07 -7.58
CA LYS A 57 -7.17 9.18 -8.32
C LYS A 57 -7.36 7.82 -7.61
N GLU A 58 -7.30 7.82 -6.27
CA GLU A 58 -7.31 6.60 -5.47
C GLU A 58 -8.59 5.80 -5.65
N VAL A 59 -9.76 6.48 -5.58
CA VAL A 59 -11.08 5.83 -5.76
C VAL A 59 -11.25 5.29 -7.18
N GLU A 60 -10.88 6.08 -8.19
CA GLU A 60 -10.93 5.67 -9.59
C GLU A 60 -10.04 4.43 -9.82
N ARG A 61 -8.83 4.44 -9.27
CA ARG A 61 -7.89 3.32 -9.33
C ARG A 61 -8.44 2.05 -8.71
N CYS A 62 -9.10 2.15 -7.53
CA CYS A 62 -9.76 1.01 -6.90
C CYS A 62 -10.85 0.43 -7.79
N HIS A 63 -11.68 1.29 -8.39
CA HIS A 63 -12.73 0.84 -9.31
C HIS A 63 -12.16 0.15 -10.55
N MET A 64 -11.08 0.70 -11.17
CA MET A 64 -10.42 0.06 -12.31
C MET A 64 -9.94 -1.35 -11.96
N ALA A 65 -9.30 -1.53 -10.79
CA ALA A 65 -8.80 -2.83 -10.36
C ALA A 65 -9.94 -3.82 -10.07
N LEU A 66 -10.99 -3.38 -9.39
CA LEU A 66 -12.15 -4.21 -9.07
C LEU A 66 -12.93 -4.62 -10.32
N LEU A 67 -13.09 -3.72 -11.29
CA LEU A 67 -13.73 -4.02 -12.57
C LEU A 67 -12.92 -5.02 -13.38
N ALA A 68 -11.60 -4.84 -13.51
CA ALA A 68 -10.75 -5.80 -14.20
C ALA A 68 -10.83 -7.20 -13.57
N ALA A 69 -10.87 -7.29 -12.24
CA ALA A 69 -11.06 -8.56 -11.53
C ALA A 69 -12.45 -9.14 -11.77
N GLN A 70 -13.50 -8.31 -11.77
CA GLN A 70 -14.87 -8.73 -12.04
C GLN A 70 -15.03 -9.27 -13.46
N ASP A 71 -14.30 -8.73 -14.42
CA ASP A 71 -14.25 -9.22 -15.82
C ASP A 71 -13.48 -10.53 -15.97
N GLY A 72 -12.99 -11.10 -14.87
CA GLY A 72 -12.35 -12.41 -14.83
C GLY A 72 -10.83 -12.39 -14.95
N LYS A 73 -10.20 -11.23 -15.06
CA LYS A 73 -8.74 -11.09 -15.07
C LYS A 73 -8.20 -11.15 -13.64
N THR A 74 -7.23 -12.01 -13.37
CA THR A 74 -6.48 -11.96 -12.10
C THR A 74 -5.71 -10.64 -12.04
N THR A 75 -6.05 -9.80 -11.07
CA THR A 75 -5.56 -8.41 -11.01
C THR A 75 -4.74 -8.18 -9.74
N ALA A 76 -3.62 -7.46 -9.86
CA ALA A 76 -2.87 -6.94 -8.71
C ALA A 76 -3.01 -5.43 -8.63
N MET A 77 -3.45 -4.90 -7.50
CA MET A 77 -3.35 -3.49 -7.17
C MET A 77 -2.13 -3.26 -6.32
N ILE A 78 -1.19 -2.47 -6.83
CA ILE A 78 0.11 -2.24 -6.18
C ILE A 78 0.12 -1.00 -5.30
N CYS A 79 0.78 -1.13 -4.14
CA CYS A 79 1.03 -0.06 -3.17
C CYS A 79 2.52 0.00 -2.84
N SER A 80 3.07 1.18 -2.60
CA SER A 80 4.40 1.31 -1.99
C SER A 80 4.37 0.82 -0.54
N GLY A 81 5.46 0.25 -0.04
CA GLY A 81 5.55 -0.25 1.32
C GLY A 81 4.59 -1.41 1.57
N ASP A 82 3.68 -1.24 2.51
CA ASP A 82 2.65 -2.20 2.88
C ASP A 82 1.26 -1.74 2.44
N ALA A 83 0.44 -2.65 1.95
CA ALA A 83 -0.90 -2.35 1.44
C ALA A 83 -1.88 -1.88 2.54
N GLY A 84 -1.66 -2.29 3.79
CA GLY A 84 -2.50 -1.95 4.95
C GLY A 84 -2.00 -0.78 5.78
N VAL A 85 -0.71 -0.38 5.63
CA VAL A 85 -0.13 0.74 6.39
C VAL A 85 -0.16 2.01 5.54
N TYR A 86 -1.20 2.82 5.70
CA TYR A 86 -1.50 4.00 4.87
C TYR A 86 -1.52 3.70 3.36
N GLY A 87 -1.79 2.45 3.01
CA GLY A 87 -1.94 1.96 1.65
C GLY A 87 -3.39 1.91 1.20
N MET A 88 -3.64 1.21 0.10
CA MET A 88 -4.96 1.18 -0.54
C MET A 88 -5.90 0.08 -0.03
N ALA A 89 -5.41 -0.84 0.84
CA ALA A 89 -6.18 -2.02 1.25
C ALA A 89 -7.53 -1.67 1.88
N GLY A 90 -7.56 -0.70 2.79
CA GLY A 90 -8.80 -0.27 3.44
C GLY A 90 -9.83 0.30 2.46
N LEU A 91 -9.38 1.12 1.50
CA LEU A 91 -10.26 1.68 0.47
C LEU A 91 -10.79 0.61 -0.49
N VAL A 92 -9.92 -0.31 -0.94
CA VAL A 92 -10.33 -1.44 -1.79
C VAL A 92 -11.39 -2.28 -1.09
N LEU A 93 -11.17 -2.67 0.17
CA LEU A 93 -12.12 -3.49 0.94
C LEU A 93 -13.47 -2.80 1.08
N SER A 94 -13.48 -1.49 1.39
CA SER A 94 -14.72 -0.71 1.47
C SER A 94 -15.50 -0.66 0.14
N LEU A 95 -14.80 -0.55 -0.99
CA LEU A 95 -15.43 -0.51 -2.30
C LEU A 95 -15.81 -1.91 -2.81
N ALA A 96 -15.11 -2.96 -2.38
CA ALA A 96 -15.35 -4.34 -2.78
C ALA A 96 -16.73 -4.88 -2.38
N GLU A 97 -17.41 -4.26 -1.42
CA GLU A 97 -18.80 -4.58 -1.08
C GLU A 97 -19.75 -4.49 -2.29
N LYS A 98 -19.41 -3.64 -3.28
CA LYS A 98 -20.15 -3.50 -4.54
C LYS A 98 -19.80 -4.57 -5.58
N TYR A 99 -18.81 -5.41 -5.30
CA TYR A 99 -18.26 -6.42 -6.19
C TYR A 99 -18.23 -7.81 -5.51
N PRO A 100 -19.38 -8.34 -5.07
CA PRO A 100 -19.46 -9.49 -4.16
C PRO A 100 -18.86 -10.80 -4.71
N GLU A 101 -18.67 -10.89 -6.02
CA GLU A 101 -18.07 -12.08 -6.65
C GLU A 101 -16.52 -11.97 -6.76
N THR A 102 -15.94 -10.85 -6.35
CA THR A 102 -14.49 -10.64 -6.42
C THR A 102 -13.85 -10.95 -5.06
N GLU A 103 -13.00 -11.98 -5.05
CA GLU A 103 -12.17 -12.29 -3.90
C GLU A 103 -11.04 -11.23 -3.78
N VAL A 104 -11.00 -10.50 -2.67
CA VAL A 104 -9.92 -9.55 -2.38
C VAL A 104 -8.92 -10.18 -1.42
N VAL A 105 -7.66 -10.26 -1.84
CA VAL A 105 -6.56 -10.82 -1.05
C VAL A 105 -5.55 -9.72 -0.76
N ILE A 106 -5.32 -9.44 0.52
CA ILE A 106 -4.32 -8.45 0.94
C ILE A 106 -2.97 -9.16 1.08
N VAL A 107 -1.96 -8.65 0.39
CA VAL A 107 -0.60 -9.19 0.40
C VAL A 107 0.33 -8.19 1.07
N ALA A 108 0.91 -8.58 2.18
CA ALA A 108 1.78 -7.72 2.98
C ALA A 108 3.07 -7.34 2.26
N GLY A 109 3.50 -6.10 2.48
CA GLY A 109 4.81 -5.60 2.08
C GLY A 109 5.60 -5.07 3.28
N VAL A 110 6.88 -4.80 3.08
CA VAL A 110 7.71 -4.19 4.12
C VAL A 110 7.45 -2.68 4.14
N THR A 111 6.78 -2.20 5.18
CA THR A 111 6.46 -0.78 5.33
C THR A 111 7.71 0.08 5.59
N ALA A 112 7.67 1.35 5.23
CA ALA A 112 8.79 2.29 5.37
C ALA A 112 9.31 2.41 6.82
N ALA A 113 8.45 2.26 7.83
CA ALA A 113 8.87 2.25 9.23
C ALA A 113 9.91 1.14 9.49
N LEU A 114 9.65 -0.08 9.06
CA LEU A 114 10.53 -1.21 9.28
C LEU A 114 11.77 -1.17 8.38
N SER A 115 11.60 -0.84 7.10
CA SER A 115 12.72 -0.75 6.16
C SER A 115 13.68 0.39 6.50
N GLY A 116 13.14 1.55 6.93
CA GLY A 116 13.92 2.68 7.40
C GLY A 116 14.66 2.37 8.70
N ALA A 117 13.98 1.75 9.67
CA ALA A 117 14.59 1.32 10.93
C ALA A 117 15.79 0.39 10.69
N ALA A 118 15.67 -0.57 9.78
CA ALA A 118 16.78 -1.49 9.43
C ALA A 118 18.01 -0.76 8.85
N ARG A 119 17.85 0.40 8.24
CA ARG A 119 18.97 1.24 7.76
C ARG A 119 19.60 2.10 8.86
N LEU A 120 18.86 2.36 9.93
CA LEU A 120 19.29 3.15 11.08
C LEU A 120 19.82 2.29 12.23
N GLY A 121 19.88 0.98 12.06
CA GLY A 121 20.17 0.03 13.12
C GLY A 121 18.91 -0.64 13.64
N ALA A 122 18.63 -0.55 14.93
CA ALA A 122 17.44 -1.17 15.53
C ALA A 122 16.64 -0.19 16.43
N PRO A 123 16.21 0.98 15.92
CA PRO A 123 15.52 2.00 16.73
C PRO A 123 14.11 1.57 17.19
N LEU A 124 13.55 0.51 16.63
CA LEU A 124 12.22 -0.01 16.92
C LEU A 124 12.26 -1.33 17.73
N MET A 125 13.35 -1.56 18.48
CA MET A 125 13.47 -2.77 19.29
C MET A 125 12.50 -2.81 20.49
N ASN A 126 11.97 -1.65 20.87
CA ASN A 126 10.95 -1.49 21.91
C ASN A 126 9.61 -1.08 21.27
N ASP A 127 8.67 -0.63 22.10
CA ASP A 127 7.35 -0.20 21.63
C ASP A 127 7.45 1.01 20.69
N PHE A 128 6.68 1.00 19.63
CA PHE A 128 6.66 2.09 18.66
C PHE A 128 5.26 2.42 18.15
N ALA A 129 5.07 3.67 17.77
CA ALA A 129 3.84 4.18 17.17
C ALA A 129 4.09 4.62 15.74
N VAL A 130 3.16 4.31 14.84
CA VAL A 130 3.16 4.77 13.44
C VAL A 130 2.10 5.84 13.29
N ILE A 131 2.49 7.08 12.93
CA ILE A 131 1.61 8.23 12.87
C ILE A 131 1.77 8.95 11.54
N SER A 132 0.66 9.11 10.81
CA SER A 132 0.63 9.96 9.61
C SER A 132 0.41 11.43 10.01
N LEU A 133 1.20 12.30 9.41
CA LEU A 133 1.08 13.75 9.56
C LEU A 133 0.15 14.38 8.51
N SER A 134 -0.45 13.58 7.63
CA SER A 134 -1.42 14.07 6.65
C SER A 134 -2.69 14.55 7.34
N ASP A 135 -3.04 15.80 7.11
CA ASP A 135 -4.26 16.46 7.61
C ASP A 135 -5.42 16.46 6.61
N LEU A 136 -5.26 15.74 5.49
CA LEU A 136 -6.31 15.64 4.44
C LEU A 136 -7.59 14.97 4.95
N LEU A 137 -7.46 13.91 5.76
CA LEU A 137 -8.59 13.13 6.28
C LEU A 137 -8.64 13.12 7.82
N THR A 138 -7.58 13.58 8.48
CA THR A 138 -7.48 13.59 9.95
C THR A 138 -7.26 15.01 10.45
N PRO A 139 -8.13 15.54 11.33
CA PRO A 139 -7.94 16.87 11.90
C PRO A 139 -6.58 17.03 12.59
N LYS A 140 -5.99 18.20 12.45
CA LYS A 140 -4.63 18.49 12.94
C LYS A 140 -4.49 18.32 14.46
N ASP A 141 -5.50 18.71 15.21
CA ASP A 141 -5.56 18.54 16.66
C ASP A 141 -5.55 17.05 17.08
N VAL A 142 -6.17 16.18 16.28
CA VAL A 142 -6.13 14.72 16.48
C VAL A 142 -4.72 14.17 16.23
N ILE A 143 -4.03 14.68 15.19
CA ILE A 143 -2.63 14.30 14.92
C ILE A 143 -1.74 14.71 16.09
N GLU A 144 -1.86 15.96 16.56
CA GLU A 144 -1.11 16.46 17.71
C GLU A 144 -1.39 15.66 18.98
N LYS A 145 -2.65 15.32 19.25
CA LYS A 145 -3.03 14.48 20.38
C LYS A 145 -2.33 13.12 20.35
N ARG A 146 -2.29 12.46 19.16
CA ARG A 146 -1.62 11.18 18.96
C ARG A 146 -0.11 11.28 19.22
N LEU A 147 0.53 12.35 18.70
CA LEU A 147 1.96 12.61 18.91
C LEU A 147 2.29 12.79 20.38
N ARG A 148 1.52 13.63 21.09
CA ARG A 148 1.71 13.86 22.54
C ARG A 148 1.49 12.59 23.36
N ALA A 149 0.50 11.77 23.02
CA ALA A 149 0.23 10.51 23.71
C ALA A 149 1.36 9.49 23.51
N ALA A 150 1.89 9.37 22.28
CA ALA A 150 3.01 8.49 22.00
C ALA A 150 4.28 8.95 22.71
N ALA A 151 4.58 10.26 22.72
CA ALA A 151 5.72 10.82 23.44
C ALA A 151 5.58 10.65 24.96
N ALA A 152 4.38 10.85 25.52
CA ALA A 152 4.14 10.64 26.96
C ALA A 152 4.27 9.17 27.38
N GLY A 153 4.00 8.22 26.45
CA GLY A 153 4.18 6.78 26.66
C GLY A 153 5.59 6.28 26.36
N ASP A 154 6.56 7.16 26.06
CA ASP A 154 7.94 6.82 25.69
C ASP A 154 8.07 5.88 24.48
N PHE A 155 7.13 5.98 23.51
CA PHE A 155 7.18 5.23 22.28
C PHE A 155 8.20 5.82 21.30
N SER A 156 8.90 4.97 20.56
CA SER A 156 9.56 5.37 19.33
C SER A 156 8.49 5.78 18.30
N ILE A 157 8.65 6.92 17.60
CA ILE A 157 7.60 7.43 16.71
C ILE A 157 8.08 7.38 15.26
N CYS A 158 7.35 6.62 14.41
CA CYS A 158 7.55 6.58 12.97
C CYS A 158 6.56 7.56 12.31
N LEU A 159 7.08 8.63 11.71
CA LEU A 159 6.28 9.65 11.05
C LEU A 159 6.12 9.35 9.56
N TYR A 160 4.88 9.37 9.08
CA TYR A 160 4.54 9.23 7.67
C TYR A 160 3.99 10.53 7.11
N THR A 161 4.20 10.77 5.81
CA THR A 161 3.73 11.97 5.11
C THR A 161 4.18 13.26 5.81
N PRO A 162 5.50 13.49 5.97
CA PRO A 162 6.02 14.60 6.78
C PRO A 162 5.78 15.99 6.19
N SER A 163 5.42 16.09 4.90
CA SER A 163 5.00 17.35 4.29
C SER A 163 3.95 17.10 3.21
N SER A 164 2.84 17.80 3.31
CA SER A 164 1.91 18.00 2.20
C SER A 164 2.28 19.33 1.55
N LYS A 165 2.97 19.33 0.44
CA LYS A 165 3.03 20.47 -0.48
C LYS A 165 2.53 20.03 -1.82
#